data_8fd053f90fb06b2c8bcf6987ef6ede68
#
_entry.id   8fd053f90fb06b2c8bcf6987ef6ede68
#
_cell.length_a   1.000
_cell.length_b   1.000
_cell.length_c   1.000
_cell.angle_alpha   90.00
_cell.angle_beta   90.00
_cell.angle_gamma   90.00
#
_symmetry.space_group_name_H-M   'P 1'
#
loop_
_entity.id
_entity.type
_entity.pdbx_description
1 polymer ?
#
loop_
_entity_poly.entity_id
_entity_poly.type
_entity_poly.pdbx_seq_one_letter_code
_entity_poly.pdbx_strand_id
1 'polypeptide(L)'
;MEPIIEFFQLLSTFLWGWPMIILLLGTHLFLTFRLRIPQRKLLTGIRLSFKKDPGASGDVSQFGALATALAATIGTGNIVGVATAVALGGPGAVLWCWLTGIFGMATKYAEGLLAVKYRVHDKDGHTYGGPMYALERGLGMKWLAILFAVFTALASFGIGCTVQANSIALLASETFGIPTWIVGIFVCALAACVILGGVKAIARVCTVFVPFMALLYVVGCIVILCLNSAYVWPAIQLIVHAAFNPEAAGGGFVGATVMMAARYGIARGLFSNESGMGSAPIVAAAAQTRNPVRQALVSSTGTFWDTVVICALTGIVLVSSIIAYPDITYADGAALTKVAFSKIPYVGAPLLTFGILTFAFSTILGWSYYGESAVNYIERRRSNRFYRILYIVALFFGSIINLDIIWNIADCMNALMAIPNLVALLLLSSVAAQETKKYLWSNRLDDEMEE
;
A
#
# COMPACT_ATOMS: atom_id res chain seq x y z
N MET A 1 -21.09 17.05 -16.63
CA MET A 1 -20.24 16.38 -15.65
C MET A 1 -20.57 14.89 -15.52
N GLU A 2 -21.83 14.50 -15.47
CA GLU A 2 -22.25 13.08 -15.39
C GLU A 2 -21.54 12.12 -16.38
N PRO A 3 -21.46 12.43 -17.70
CA PRO A 3 -20.80 11.53 -18.64
C PRO A 3 -19.30 11.29 -18.37
N ILE A 4 -18.64 12.28 -17.80
CA ILE A 4 -17.22 12.17 -17.44
C ILE A 4 -17.05 11.27 -16.19
N ILE A 5 -17.93 11.43 -15.21
CA ILE A 5 -17.95 10.58 -14.01
C ILE A 5 -18.20 9.12 -14.42
N GLU A 6 -19.22 8.89 -15.23
CA GLU A 6 -19.56 7.55 -15.71
C GLU A 6 -18.41 6.93 -16.51
N PHE A 7 -17.74 7.68 -17.39
CA PHE A 7 -16.56 7.19 -18.11
C PHE A 7 -15.47 6.72 -17.18
N PHE A 8 -15.06 7.54 -16.19
CA PHE A 8 -14.00 7.14 -15.27
C PHE A 8 -14.42 6.02 -14.34
N GLN A 9 -15.67 5.93 -13.97
CA GLN A 9 -16.21 4.83 -13.17
C GLN A 9 -16.18 3.50 -13.94
N LEU A 10 -16.60 3.51 -15.21
CA LEU A 10 -16.51 2.34 -16.10
C LEU A 10 -15.05 1.95 -16.35
N LEU A 11 -14.19 2.93 -16.59
CA LEU A 11 -12.75 2.70 -16.80
C LEU A 11 -12.08 2.11 -15.55
N SER A 12 -12.37 2.66 -14.36
CA SER A 12 -11.86 2.13 -13.09
C SER A 12 -12.34 0.70 -12.86
N THR A 13 -13.63 0.42 -13.09
CA THR A 13 -14.20 -0.92 -12.96
C THR A 13 -13.55 -1.92 -13.93
N PHE A 14 -13.25 -1.51 -15.15
CA PHE A 14 -12.54 -2.33 -16.13
C PHE A 14 -11.09 -2.57 -15.73
N LEU A 15 -10.36 -1.50 -15.36
CA LEU A 15 -8.95 -1.58 -14.97
C LEU A 15 -8.75 -2.45 -13.72
N TRP A 16 -9.57 -2.31 -12.70
CA TRP A 16 -9.55 -3.14 -11.49
C TRP A 16 -10.31 -4.46 -11.64
N GLY A 17 -10.72 -4.79 -12.86
CA GLY A 17 -11.35 -6.04 -13.22
C GLY A 17 -10.34 -7.19 -13.41
N TRP A 18 -10.84 -8.28 -13.99
CA TRP A 18 -10.06 -9.49 -14.24
C TRP A 18 -8.76 -9.29 -15.02
N PRO A 19 -8.66 -8.39 -16.03
CA PRO A 19 -7.40 -8.19 -16.75
C PRO A 19 -6.25 -7.78 -15.84
N MET A 20 -6.44 -6.78 -14.97
CA MET A 20 -5.42 -6.34 -14.03
C MET A 20 -5.15 -7.36 -12.94
N ILE A 21 -6.20 -8.01 -12.43
CA ILE A 21 -6.08 -9.06 -11.41
C ILE A 21 -5.19 -10.21 -11.95
N ILE A 22 -5.45 -10.68 -13.16
CA ILE A 22 -4.68 -11.75 -13.80
C ILE A 22 -3.23 -11.30 -14.03
N LEU A 23 -3.02 -10.08 -14.52
CA LEU A 23 -1.70 -9.55 -14.79
C LEU A 23 -0.87 -9.40 -13.51
N LEU A 24 -1.44 -8.82 -12.45
CA LEU A 24 -0.76 -8.62 -11.16
C LEU A 24 -0.51 -9.95 -10.45
N LEU A 25 -1.54 -10.77 -10.25
CA LEU A 25 -1.40 -12.05 -9.56
C LEU A 25 -0.53 -13.02 -10.36
N GLY A 26 -0.67 -13.04 -11.69
CA GLY A 26 0.19 -13.81 -12.58
C GLY A 26 1.67 -13.41 -12.44
N THR A 27 1.94 -12.11 -12.37
CA THR A 27 3.30 -11.60 -12.12
C THR A 27 3.81 -11.98 -10.74
N HIS A 28 2.96 -11.95 -9.70
CA HIS A 28 3.32 -12.38 -8.35
C HIS A 28 3.73 -13.87 -8.31
N LEU A 29 2.94 -14.72 -8.93
CA LEU A 29 3.23 -16.15 -9.04
C LEU A 29 4.49 -16.39 -9.88
N PHE A 30 4.59 -15.77 -11.07
CA PHE A 30 5.77 -15.88 -11.92
C PHE A 30 7.05 -15.50 -11.20
N LEU A 31 7.09 -14.35 -10.53
CA LEU A 31 8.27 -13.89 -9.79
C LEU A 31 8.55 -14.76 -8.56
N THR A 32 7.54 -15.27 -7.89
CA THR A 32 7.72 -16.20 -6.76
C THR A 32 8.54 -17.43 -7.18
N PHE A 33 8.18 -18.05 -8.30
CA PHE A 33 8.91 -19.23 -8.81
C PHE A 33 10.23 -18.83 -9.48
N ARG A 34 10.25 -17.76 -10.26
CA ARG A 34 11.45 -17.28 -10.97
C ARG A 34 12.60 -16.93 -10.02
N LEU A 35 12.27 -16.35 -8.86
CA LEU A 35 13.24 -15.95 -7.83
C LEU A 35 13.49 -17.04 -6.76
N ARG A 36 12.92 -18.23 -6.94
CA ARG A 36 13.05 -19.40 -6.04
C ARG A 36 12.48 -19.13 -4.63
N ILE A 37 11.30 -18.55 -4.57
CA ILE A 37 10.52 -18.29 -3.34
C ILE A 37 11.35 -17.47 -2.34
N PRO A 38 11.61 -16.17 -2.62
CA PRO A 38 12.36 -15.29 -1.72
C PRO A 38 11.66 -15.07 -0.38
N GLN A 39 10.36 -15.34 -0.28
CA GLN A 39 9.56 -15.30 0.95
C GLN A 39 10.16 -16.16 2.07
N ARG A 40 10.88 -17.23 1.76
CA ARG A 40 11.60 -18.08 2.75
C ARG A 40 12.65 -17.30 3.55
N LYS A 41 13.09 -16.15 3.04
CA LYS A 41 14.08 -15.29 3.68
C LYS A 41 13.44 -14.10 4.42
N LEU A 42 12.15 -14.18 4.74
CA LEU A 42 11.41 -13.14 5.46
C LEU A 42 12.11 -12.71 6.75
N LEU A 43 12.52 -13.65 7.60
CA LEU A 43 13.22 -13.35 8.85
C LEU A 43 14.57 -12.64 8.61
N THR A 44 15.26 -12.97 7.51
CA THR A 44 16.47 -12.26 7.10
C THR A 44 16.14 -10.82 6.71
N GLY A 45 15.07 -10.61 5.94
CA GLY A 45 14.58 -9.26 5.58
C GLY A 45 14.24 -8.42 6.81
N ILE A 46 13.53 -9.00 7.78
CA ILE A 46 13.18 -8.33 9.05
C ILE A 46 14.46 -7.95 9.82
N ARG A 47 15.44 -8.85 9.94
CA ARG A 47 16.71 -8.54 10.60
C ARG A 47 17.50 -7.44 9.89
N LEU A 48 17.53 -7.46 8.56
CA LEU A 48 18.21 -6.45 7.75
C LEU A 48 17.56 -5.07 7.88
N SER A 49 16.24 -4.99 8.08
CA SER A 49 15.57 -3.69 8.29
C SER A 49 16.17 -2.89 9.45
N PHE A 50 16.60 -3.56 10.50
CA PHE A 50 17.18 -2.93 11.69
C PHE A 50 18.72 -2.82 11.64
N LYS A 51 19.38 -3.44 10.66
CA LYS A 51 20.84 -3.39 10.52
C LYS A 51 21.24 -2.12 9.76
N LYS A 52 22.09 -1.30 10.35
CA LYS A 52 22.68 -0.15 9.67
C LYS A 52 23.80 -0.61 8.73
N ASP A 53 23.91 0.02 7.56
CA ASP A 53 25.00 -0.18 6.60
C ASP A 53 25.85 1.10 6.53
N PRO A 54 26.81 1.31 7.47
CA PRO A 54 27.64 2.50 7.48
C PRO A 54 28.49 2.57 6.22
N GLY A 55 28.55 3.74 5.59
CA GLY A 55 29.31 3.96 4.36
C GLY A 55 28.60 3.59 3.06
N ALA A 56 27.46 2.92 3.11
CA ALA A 56 26.68 2.65 1.92
C ALA A 56 25.98 3.92 1.40
N SER A 57 25.90 4.08 0.08
CA SER A 57 25.21 5.20 -0.56
C SER A 57 23.69 5.14 -0.37
N GLY A 58 23.06 6.30 -0.19
CA GLY A 58 21.61 6.45 -0.02
C GLY A 58 21.27 7.60 0.91
N ASP A 59 20.03 8.10 0.84
CA ASP A 59 19.55 9.26 1.61
C ASP A 59 18.98 8.89 2.98
N VAL A 60 18.44 7.67 3.10
CA VAL A 60 17.71 7.18 4.28
C VAL A 60 18.15 5.77 4.66
N SER A 61 18.00 5.40 5.94
CA SER A 61 18.28 4.01 6.36
C SER A 61 17.33 3.00 5.69
N GLN A 62 17.70 1.72 5.65
CA GLN A 62 16.83 0.65 5.13
C GLN A 62 15.49 0.63 5.87
N PHE A 63 15.50 0.80 7.20
CA PHE A 63 14.28 0.90 7.99
C PHE A 63 13.48 2.18 7.67
N GLY A 64 14.17 3.31 7.43
CA GLY A 64 13.51 4.56 7.01
C GLY A 64 12.79 4.42 5.67
N ALA A 65 13.41 3.74 4.70
CA ALA A 65 12.77 3.45 3.43
C ALA A 65 11.58 2.49 3.58
N LEU A 66 11.71 1.43 4.38
CA LEU A 66 10.61 0.52 4.68
C LEU A 66 9.46 1.23 5.40
N ALA A 67 9.75 2.02 6.44
CA ALA A 67 8.74 2.75 7.19
C ALA A 67 8.00 3.78 6.31
N THR A 68 8.72 4.46 5.40
CA THR A 68 8.08 5.37 4.45
C THR A 68 7.21 4.63 3.43
N ALA A 69 7.65 3.46 2.96
CA ALA A 69 6.83 2.61 2.10
C ALA A 69 5.58 2.12 2.83
N LEU A 70 5.71 1.66 4.08
CA LEU A 70 4.59 1.26 4.93
C LEU A 70 3.66 2.44 5.26
N ALA A 71 4.19 3.65 5.42
CA ALA A 71 3.37 4.84 5.59
C ALA A 71 2.41 5.05 4.41
N ALA A 72 2.88 4.79 3.19
CA ALA A 72 2.06 4.93 1.99
C ALA A 72 1.03 3.80 1.84
N THR A 73 1.40 2.56 2.19
CA THR A 73 0.57 1.37 1.96
C THR A 73 -0.40 1.08 3.11
N ILE A 74 0.04 1.23 4.38
CA ILE A 74 -0.87 1.09 5.53
C ILE A 74 -1.77 2.32 5.61
N GLY A 75 -2.93 2.22 5.00
CA GLY A 75 -3.88 3.29 4.82
C GLY A 75 -5.32 2.86 5.08
N THR A 76 -6.26 3.62 4.55
CA THR A 76 -7.69 3.27 4.60
C THR A 76 -7.99 1.92 3.92
N GLY A 77 -7.13 1.48 3.00
CA GLY A 77 -7.23 0.18 2.32
C GLY A 77 -7.19 -1.02 3.27
N ASN A 78 -6.40 -0.96 4.33
CA ASN A 78 -6.26 -2.04 5.31
C ASN A 78 -7.47 -2.20 6.23
N ILE A 79 -8.29 -1.17 6.37
CA ILE A 79 -9.48 -1.16 7.22
C ILE A 79 -10.73 -1.20 6.35
N VAL A 80 -11.02 -0.11 5.63
CA VAL A 80 -12.21 0.01 4.81
C VAL A 80 -12.13 -0.87 3.56
N GLY A 81 -10.96 -1.01 2.96
CA GLY A 81 -10.75 -1.87 1.79
C GLY A 81 -11.01 -3.35 2.09
N VAL A 82 -10.50 -3.86 3.23
CA VAL A 82 -10.78 -5.24 3.67
C VAL A 82 -12.26 -5.42 3.97
N ALA A 83 -12.90 -4.45 4.63
CA ALA A 83 -14.33 -4.52 4.89
C ALA A 83 -15.17 -4.49 3.61
N THR A 84 -14.75 -3.70 2.60
CA THR A 84 -15.37 -3.72 1.26
C THR A 84 -15.22 -5.10 0.59
N ALA A 85 -14.06 -5.74 0.74
CA ALA A 85 -13.86 -7.11 0.23
C ALA A 85 -14.83 -8.09 0.89
N VAL A 86 -14.99 -8.01 2.21
CA VAL A 86 -15.94 -8.85 2.96
C VAL A 86 -17.39 -8.55 2.59
N ALA A 87 -17.76 -7.27 2.47
CA ALA A 87 -19.13 -6.86 2.13
C ALA A 87 -19.55 -7.35 0.74
N LEU A 88 -18.67 -7.25 -0.27
CA LEU A 88 -18.98 -7.57 -1.67
C LEU A 88 -18.62 -9.00 -2.06
N GLY A 89 -17.58 -9.57 -1.45
CA GLY A 89 -17.05 -10.89 -1.78
C GLY A 89 -17.30 -11.96 -0.71
N GLY A 90 -17.95 -11.58 0.40
CA GLY A 90 -18.16 -12.48 1.55
C GLY A 90 -16.89 -12.78 2.35
N PRO A 91 -16.99 -13.64 3.39
CA PRO A 91 -15.88 -13.96 4.28
C PRO A 91 -14.66 -14.54 3.55
N GLY A 92 -14.87 -15.31 2.50
CA GLY A 92 -13.81 -15.92 1.69
C GLY A 92 -12.87 -14.92 1.02
N ALA A 93 -13.31 -13.67 0.82
CA ALA A 93 -12.49 -12.61 0.27
C ALA A 93 -11.26 -12.29 1.14
N VAL A 94 -11.34 -12.52 2.45
CA VAL A 94 -10.21 -12.33 3.39
C VAL A 94 -9.04 -13.25 3.04
N LEU A 95 -9.32 -14.53 2.73
CA LEU A 95 -8.26 -15.48 2.32
C LEU A 95 -7.60 -15.06 1.00
N TRP A 96 -8.39 -14.65 0.02
CA TRP A 96 -7.85 -14.21 -1.28
C TRP A 96 -7.03 -12.92 -1.15
N CYS A 97 -7.47 -11.98 -0.31
CA CYS A 97 -6.68 -10.80 0.04
C CYS A 97 -5.33 -11.20 0.68
N TRP A 98 -5.34 -12.12 1.63
CA TRP A 98 -4.15 -12.60 2.31
C TRP A 98 -3.16 -13.28 1.37
N LEU A 99 -3.65 -14.10 0.45
CA LEU A 99 -2.81 -14.76 -0.58
C LEU A 99 -2.08 -13.76 -1.47
N THR A 100 -2.71 -12.62 -1.81
CA THR A 100 -2.02 -11.56 -2.56
C THR A 100 -0.82 -11.01 -1.79
N GLY A 101 -0.93 -10.91 -0.48
CA GLY A 101 0.18 -10.50 0.38
C GLY A 101 1.36 -11.49 0.31
N ILE A 102 1.08 -12.78 0.45
CA ILE A 102 2.12 -13.82 0.43
C ILE A 102 2.87 -13.83 -0.92
N PHE A 103 2.14 -13.85 -2.04
CA PHE A 103 2.76 -13.87 -3.36
C PHE A 103 3.30 -12.50 -3.77
N GLY A 104 2.67 -11.41 -3.34
CA GLY A 104 3.10 -10.04 -3.56
C GLY A 104 4.48 -9.72 -2.98
N MET A 105 4.90 -10.43 -1.91
CA MET A 105 6.24 -10.30 -1.34
C MET A 105 7.36 -10.53 -2.38
N ALA A 106 7.19 -11.47 -3.33
CA ALA A 106 8.18 -11.72 -4.37
C ALA A 106 8.24 -10.57 -5.39
N THR A 107 7.11 -9.99 -5.69
CA THR A 107 7.03 -8.83 -6.59
C THR A 107 7.65 -7.60 -5.93
N LYS A 108 7.31 -7.32 -4.67
CA LYS A 108 7.91 -6.23 -3.90
C LYS A 108 9.42 -6.39 -3.75
N TYR A 109 9.89 -7.64 -3.61
CA TYR A 109 11.32 -7.95 -3.65
C TYR A 109 11.95 -7.55 -4.99
N ALA A 110 11.36 -7.97 -6.12
CA ALA A 110 11.86 -7.64 -7.44
C ALA A 110 11.84 -6.12 -7.71
N GLU A 111 10.77 -5.43 -7.30
CA GLU A 111 10.65 -3.97 -7.36
C GLU A 111 11.79 -3.27 -6.61
N GLY A 112 12.02 -3.65 -5.36
CA GLY A 112 13.08 -3.09 -4.52
C GLY A 112 14.48 -3.37 -5.09
N LEU A 113 14.70 -4.57 -5.64
CA LEU A 113 15.95 -4.95 -6.29
C LEU A 113 16.24 -4.06 -7.50
N LEU A 114 15.30 -3.97 -8.43
CA LEU A 114 15.48 -3.19 -9.66
C LEU A 114 15.60 -1.70 -9.38
N ALA A 115 14.87 -1.18 -8.38
CA ALA A 115 14.97 0.20 -7.98
C ALA A 115 16.37 0.59 -7.49
N VAL A 116 17.01 -0.26 -6.71
CA VAL A 116 18.38 -0.04 -6.24
C VAL A 116 19.41 -0.29 -7.35
N LYS A 117 19.21 -1.32 -8.19
CA LYS A 117 20.12 -1.67 -9.30
C LYS A 117 20.24 -0.53 -10.32
N TYR A 118 19.14 0.14 -10.63
CA TYR A 118 19.09 1.19 -11.67
C TYR A 118 18.99 2.61 -11.09
N ARG A 119 19.25 2.80 -9.79
CA ARG A 119 19.23 4.11 -9.15
C ARG A 119 20.30 5.05 -9.68
N VAL A 120 20.08 6.33 -9.50
CA VAL A 120 21.00 7.40 -9.90
C VAL A 120 21.35 8.27 -8.70
N HIS A 121 22.58 8.76 -8.68
CA HIS A 121 23.03 9.75 -7.72
C HIS A 121 23.14 11.11 -8.40
N ASP A 122 22.66 12.15 -7.71
CA ASP A 122 22.78 13.51 -8.15
C ASP A 122 24.13 14.13 -7.75
N LYS A 123 24.43 15.30 -8.33
CA LYS A 123 25.58 16.12 -7.96
C LYS A 123 25.52 16.58 -6.50
N ASP A 124 24.33 16.73 -5.95
CA ASP A 124 24.06 17.10 -4.54
C ASP A 124 24.05 15.89 -3.60
N GLY A 125 24.39 14.70 -4.10
CA GLY A 125 24.43 13.44 -3.33
C GLY A 125 23.08 12.80 -3.06
N HIS A 126 21.98 13.29 -3.64
CA HIS A 126 20.67 12.66 -3.49
C HIS A 126 20.53 11.43 -4.41
N THR A 127 19.82 10.44 -3.93
CA THR A 127 19.59 9.17 -4.61
C THR A 127 18.17 9.07 -5.13
N TYR A 128 18.01 8.82 -6.43
CA TYR A 128 16.73 8.65 -7.10
C TYR A 128 16.66 7.32 -7.82
N GLY A 129 15.50 6.70 -7.82
CA GLY A 129 15.26 5.43 -8.51
C GLY A 129 13.76 5.11 -8.58
N GLY A 130 13.47 3.86 -8.89
CA GLY A 130 12.12 3.38 -9.07
C GLY A 130 11.86 2.89 -10.49
N PRO A 131 10.60 2.56 -10.83
CA PRO A 131 10.28 1.97 -12.14
C PRO A 131 10.69 2.83 -13.33
N MET A 132 10.55 4.17 -13.24
CA MET A 132 10.95 5.07 -14.31
C MET A 132 12.43 4.93 -14.67
N TYR A 133 13.31 4.77 -13.68
CA TYR A 133 14.74 4.56 -13.93
C TYR A 133 15.05 3.15 -14.42
N ALA A 134 14.34 2.14 -13.94
CA ALA A 134 14.47 0.77 -14.42
C ALA A 134 14.03 0.64 -15.90
N LEU A 135 12.94 1.30 -16.28
CA LEU A 135 12.45 1.37 -17.66
C LEU A 135 13.42 2.10 -18.58
N GLU A 136 13.93 3.27 -18.18
CA GLU A 136 14.84 4.06 -19.00
C GLU A 136 16.22 3.42 -19.11
N ARG A 137 16.84 3.04 -17.98
CA ARG A 137 18.22 2.54 -17.93
C ARG A 137 18.34 1.03 -18.19
N GLY A 138 17.35 0.26 -17.75
CA GLY A 138 17.37 -1.19 -17.92
C GLY A 138 16.85 -1.66 -19.27
N LEU A 139 15.85 -0.96 -19.82
CA LEU A 139 15.16 -1.34 -21.06
C LEU A 139 15.29 -0.31 -22.19
N GLY A 140 15.80 0.90 -21.94
CA GLY A 140 15.83 1.98 -22.94
C GLY A 140 14.44 2.58 -23.26
N MET A 141 13.39 2.21 -22.51
CA MET A 141 12.00 2.60 -22.77
C MET A 141 11.64 3.92 -22.08
N LYS A 142 12.28 5.01 -22.47
CA LYS A 142 12.06 6.33 -21.86
C LYS A 142 10.61 6.82 -21.95
N TRP A 143 9.91 6.55 -23.05
CA TRP A 143 8.51 6.95 -23.22
C TRP A 143 7.61 6.29 -22.17
N LEU A 144 7.85 5.00 -21.87
CA LEU A 144 7.08 4.26 -20.86
C LEU A 144 7.45 4.72 -19.43
N ALA A 145 8.70 5.11 -19.20
CA ALA A 145 9.17 5.70 -17.96
C ALA A 145 8.47 7.05 -17.67
N ILE A 146 8.29 7.89 -18.72
CA ILE A 146 7.54 9.15 -18.60
C ILE A 146 6.06 8.88 -18.29
N LEU A 147 5.44 7.92 -18.96
CA LEU A 147 4.04 7.54 -18.66
C LEU A 147 3.87 7.07 -17.23
N PHE A 148 4.77 6.21 -16.73
CA PHE A 148 4.78 5.80 -15.32
C PHE A 148 4.86 7.03 -14.39
N ALA A 149 5.78 7.95 -14.65
CA ALA A 149 5.98 9.12 -13.81
C ALA A 149 4.75 10.06 -13.83
N VAL A 150 4.10 10.25 -15.00
CA VAL A 150 2.86 11.03 -15.12
C VAL A 150 1.75 10.39 -14.31
N PHE A 151 1.51 9.08 -14.47
CA PHE A 151 0.47 8.38 -13.71
C PHE A 151 0.74 8.42 -12.21
N THR A 152 2.01 8.24 -11.78
CA THR A 152 2.40 8.33 -10.37
C THR A 152 2.16 9.74 -9.81
N ALA A 153 2.51 10.78 -10.54
CA ALA A 153 2.28 12.16 -10.12
C ALA A 153 0.78 12.46 -9.95
N LEU A 154 -0.07 12.02 -10.89
CA LEU A 154 -1.51 12.20 -10.82
C LEU A 154 -2.13 11.36 -9.69
N ALA A 155 -1.74 10.10 -9.55
CA ALA A 155 -2.19 9.23 -8.48
C ALA A 155 -1.84 9.79 -7.09
N SER A 156 -0.67 10.43 -6.96
CA SER A 156 -0.25 11.02 -5.68
C SER A 156 -1.17 12.15 -5.21
N PHE A 157 -1.68 12.99 -6.11
CA PHE A 157 -2.66 14.02 -5.78
C PHE A 157 -4.04 13.44 -5.47
N GLY A 158 -4.41 12.33 -6.09
CA GLY A 158 -5.67 11.63 -5.84
C GLY A 158 -5.59 10.78 -4.58
N ILE A 159 -5.17 9.52 -4.73
CA ILE A 159 -5.18 8.50 -3.67
C ILE A 159 -4.32 8.91 -2.47
N GLY A 160 -3.15 9.46 -2.72
CA GLY A 160 -2.20 9.83 -1.67
C GLY A 160 -2.53 11.12 -0.93
N CYS A 161 -3.27 12.03 -1.55
CA CYS A 161 -3.49 13.39 -1.05
C CYS A 161 -4.96 13.65 -0.72
N THR A 162 -5.76 13.97 -1.73
CA THR A 162 -7.12 14.49 -1.56
C THR A 162 -8.06 13.47 -0.93
N VAL A 163 -7.98 12.21 -1.34
CA VAL A 163 -8.80 11.11 -0.80
C VAL A 163 -8.52 10.88 0.68
N GLN A 164 -7.25 10.90 1.09
CA GLN A 164 -6.88 10.71 2.49
C GLN A 164 -7.29 11.92 3.34
N ALA A 165 -7.08 13.14 2.84
CA ALA A 165 -7.49 14.37 3.52
C ALA A 165 -9.01 14.42 3.73
N ASN A 166 -9.78 14.00 2.73
CA ASN A 166 -11.23 13.89 2.82
C ASN A 166 -11.68 12.87 3.86
N SER A 167 -11.07 11.68 3.85
CA SER A 167 -11.38 10.62 4.81
C SER A 167 -11.12 11.07 6.25
N ILE A 168 -10.01 11.80 6.50
CA ILE A 168 -9.71 12.38 7.81
C ILE A 168 -10.76 13.43 8.19
N ALA A 169 -11.09 14.34 7.26
CA ALA A 169 -11.99 15.46 7.53
C ALA A 169 -13.41 14.99 7.80
N LEU A 170 -13.93 14.05 7.01
CA LEU A 170 -15.26 13.47 7.21
C LEU A 170 -15.35 12.70 8.52
N LEU A 171 -14.39 11.84 8.81
CA LEU A 171 -14.39 11.07 10.06
C LEU A 171 -14.32 11.99 11.29
N ALA A 172 -13.47 13.02 11.26
CA ALA A 172 -13.37 13.98 12.34
C ALA A 172 -14.66 14.82 12.52
N SER A 173 -15.30 15.18 11.41
CA SER A 173 -16.59 15.87 11.42
C SER A 173 -17.70 15.00 12.00
N GLU A 174 -17.80 13.74 11.59
CA GLU A 174 -18.79 12.80 12.09
C GLU A 174 -18.59 12.42 13.57
N THR A 175 -17.33 12.28 13.99
CA THR A 175 -17.00 11.77 15.34
C THR A 175 -16.98 12.89 16.38
N PHE A 176 -16.43 14.06 16.03
CA PHE A 176 -16.18 15.16 16.97
C PHE A 176 -16.99 16.42 16.65
N GLY A 177 -17.77 16.46 15.58
CA GLY A 177 -18.53 17.63 15.15
C GLY A 177 -17.66 18.80 14.66
N ILE A 178 -16.39 18.55 14.32
CA ILE A 178 -15.45 19.59 13.87
C ILE A 178 -15.69 19.89 12.39
N PRO A 179 -15.87 21.16 11.97
CA PRO A 179 -16.01 21.50 10.55
C PRO A 179 -14.81 21.03 9.71
N THR A 180 -15.09 20.48 8.54
CA THR A 180 -14.07 19.86 7.65
C THR A 180 -12.93 20.80 7.27
N TRP A 181 -13.21 22.12 7.10
CA TRP A 181 -12.18 23.10 6.78
C TRP A 181 -11.19 23.35 7.92
N ILE A 182 -11.63 23.25 9.19
CA ILE A 182 -10.74 23.36 10.37
C ILE A 182 -9.80 22.16 10.40
N VAL A 183 -10.36 20.95 10.19
CA VAL A 183 -9.56 19.71 10.08
C VAL A 183 -8.57 19.83 8.94
N GLY A 184 -9.01 20.36 7.79
CA GLY A 184 -8.15 20.59 6.63
C GLY A 184 -6.95 21.49 6.94
N ILE A 185 -7.16 22.63 7.61
CA ILE A 185 -6.07 23.53 8.05
C ILE A 185 -5.09 22.77 8.96
N PHE A 186 -5.60 22.02 9.93
CA PHE A 186 -4.78 21.29 10.89
C PHE A 186 -3.92 20.20 10.20
N VAL A 187 -4.53 19.40 9.32
CA VAL A 187 -3.84 18.37 8.54
C VAL A 187 -2.78 18.99 7.62
N CYS A 188 -3.11 20.10 6.96
CA CYS A 188 -2.14 20.83 6.13
C CYS A 188 -0.96 21.34 6.93
N ALA A 189 -1.19 21.93 8.10
CA ALA A 189 -0.11 22.44 8.95
C ALA A 189 0.82 21.32 9.41
N LEU A 190 0.26 20.19 9.88
CA LEU A 190 1.05 19.02 10.27
C LEU A 190 1.83 18.42 9.08
N ALA A 191 1.16 18.26 7.93
CA ALA A 191 1.80 17.73 6.73
C ALA A 191 2.91 18.65 6.22
N ALA A 192 2.69 19.98 6.23
CA ALA A 192 3.68 20.96 5.81
C ALA A 192 4.96 20.91 6.65
N CYS A 193 4.85 20.76 7.97
CA CYS A 193 5.99 20.62 8.87
C CYS A 193 6.91 19.44 8.49
N VAL A 194 6.35 18.39 7.90
CA VAL A 194 7.10 17.19 7.52
C VAL A 194 7.52 17.23 6.05
N ILE A 195 6.58 17.50 5.15
CA ILE A 195 6.80 17.41 3.69
C ILE A 195 7.82 18.46 3.21
N LEU A 196 7.83 19.66 3.78
CA LEU A 196 8.77 20.70 3.38
C LEU A 196 10.24 20.31 3.69
N GLY A 197 10.47 19.41 4.65
CA GLY A 197 11.79 18.86 4.95
C GLY A 197 12.28 17.74 4.02
N GLY A 198 11.45 17.31 3.06
CA GLY A 198 11.79 16.29 2.05
C GLY A 198 11.94 14.87 2.59
N VAL A 199 12.53 13.99 1.79
CA VAL A 199 12.60 12.54 2.08
C VAL A 199 13.22 12.21 3.44
N LYS A 200 14.24 12.95 3.86
CA LYS A 200 14.91 12.72 5.17
C LYS A 200 14.00 13.04 6.35
N ALA A 201 13.19 14.10 6.25
CA ALA A 201 12.22 14.45 7.28
C ALA A 201 11.04 13.46 7.28
N ILE A 202 10.52 13.13 6.12
CA ILE A 202 9.44 12.14 5.96
C ILE A 202 9.87 10.80 6.55
N ALA A 203 11.03 10.27 6.16
CA ALA A 203 11.53 9.00 6.68
C ALA A 203 11.75 9.03 8.20
N ARG A 204 12.26 10.14 8.75
CA ARG A 204 12.45 10.31 10.19
C ARG A 204 11.13 10.24 10.96
N VAL A 205 10.09 10.88 10.47
CA VAL A 205 8.76 10.82 11.08
C VAL A 205 8.18 9.43 10.92
N CYS A 206 8.23 8.85 9.73
CA CYS A 206 7.68 7.52 9.45
C CYS A 206 8.36 6.41 10.29
N THR A 207 9.66 6.50 10.58
CA THR A 207 10.37 5.51 11.41
C THR A 207 9.84 5.38 12.83
N VAL A 208 9.21 6.42 13.36
CA VAL A 208 8.59 6.40 14.70
C VAL A 208 7.07 6.21 14.59
N PHE A 209 6.46 6.98 13.70
CA PHE A 209 5.00 7.04 13.60
C PHE A 209 4.37 5.74 13.09
N VAL A 210 4.96 5.13 12.06
CA VAL A 210 4.39 3.92 11.43
C VAL A 210 4.42 2.70 12.37
N PRO A 211 5.54 2.35 13.01
CA PRO A 211 5.54 1.27 13.99
C PRO A 211 4.57 1.52 15.15
N PHE A 212 4.47 2.77 15.63
CA PHE A 212 3.56 3.13 16.72
C PHE A 212 2.10 2.92 16.33
N MET A 213 1.67 3.47 15.17
CA MET A 213 0.29 3.33 14.72
C MET A 213 -0.09 1.86 14.40
N ALA A 214 0.85 1.13 13.75
CA ALA A 214 0.64 -0.27 13.42
C ALA A 214 0.56 -1.14 14.67
N LEU A 215 1.46 -0.94 15.64
CA LEU A 215 1.44 -1.66 16.91
C LEU A 215 0.14 -1.42 17.69
N LEU A 216 -0.29 -0.16 17.79
CA LEU A 216 -1.52 0.19 18.49
C LEU A 216 -2.74 -0.44 17.82
N TYR A 217 -2.79 -0.43 16.48
CA TYR A 217 -3.87 -1.08 15.75
C TYR A 217 -3.87 -2.60 15.94
N VAL A 218 -2.70 -3.24 15.84
CA VAL A 218 -2.54 -4.69 16.04
C VAL A 218 -2.93 -5.09 17.47
N VAL A 219 -2.47 -4.35 18.47
CA VAL A 219 -2.84 -4.61 19.88
C VAL A 219 -4.34 -4.45 20.07
N GLY A 220 -4.95 -3.39 19.52
CA GLY A 220 -6.39 -3.19 19.56
C GLY A 220 -7.17 -4.33 18.90
N CYS A 221 -6.74 -4.78 17.71
CA CYS A 221 -7.34 -5.94 17.05
C CYS A 221 -7.22 -7.22 17.91
N ILE A 222 -6.07 -7.45 18.54
CA ILE A 222 -5.87 -8.59 19.45
C ILE A 222 -6.82 -8.51 20.64
N VAL A 223 -6.99 -7.33 21.25
CA VAL A 223 -7.96 -7.13 22.34
C VAL A 223 -9.37 -7.49 21.87
N ILE A 224 -9.78 -7.02 20.68
CA ILE A 224 -11.09 -7.37 20.12
C ILE A 224 -11.23 -8.88 19.91
N LEU A 225 -10.20 -9.53 19.35
CA LEU A 225 -10.22 -10.98 19.14
C LEU A 225 -10.26 -11.76 20.48
N CYS A 226 -9.63 -11.25 21.53
CA CYS A 226 -9.74 -11.83 22.88
C CYS A 226 -11.17 -11.70 23.44
N LEU A 227 -11.82 -10.55 23.24
CA LEU A 227 -13.22 -10.35 23.64
C LEU A 227 -14.17 -11.27 22.85
N ASN A 228 -13.88 -11.49 21.58
CA ASN A 228 -14.64 -12.37 20.68
C ASN A 228 -14.05 -13.77 20.57
N SER A 229 -13.29 -14.25 21.58
CA SER A 229 -12.47 -15.47 21.49
C SER A 229 -13.24 -16.72 21.05
N ALA A 230 -14.50 -16.86 21.48
CA ALA A 230 -15.39 -17.97 21.09
C ALA A 230 -15.67 -18.01 19.57
N TYR A 231 -15.61 -16.86 18.89
CA TYR A 231 -15.96 -16.71 17.48
C TYR A 231 -14.73 -16.64 16.54
N VAL A 232 -13.51 -16.56 17.07
CA VAL A 232 -12.28 -16.43 16.28
C VAL A 232 -12.04 -17.69 15.44
N TRP A 233 -12.12 -18.88 16.08
CA TRP A 233 -11.91 -20.13 15.33
C TRP A 233 -13.02 -20.39 14.31
N PRO A 234 -14.32 -20.25 14.64
CA PRO A 234 -15.40 -20.28 13.65
C PRO A 234 -15.20 -19.29 12.48
N ALA A 235 -14.70 -18.08 12.77
CA ALA A 235 -14.41 -17.09 11.72
C ALA A 235 -13.32 -17.57 10.75
N ILE A 236 -12.22 -18.12 11.27
CA ILE A 236 -11.14 -18.67 10.44
C ILE A 236 -11.65 -19.83 9.58
N GLN A 237 -12.43 -20.73 10.16
CA GLN A 237 -13.05 -21.84 9.41
C GLN A 237 -13.98 -21.32 8.32
N LEU A 238 -14.82 -20.33 8.62
CA LEU A 238 -15.71 -19.71 7.65
C LEU A 238 -14.95 -19.01 6.52
N ILE A 239 -13.90 -18.26 6.83
CA ILE A 239 -13.02 -17.60 5.84
C ILE A 239 -12.43 -18.63 4.86
N VAL A 240 -11.85 -19.69 5.39
CA VAL A 240 -11.21 -20.73 4.55
C VAL A 240 -12.25 -21.49 3.73
N HIS A 241 -13.37 -21.87 4.35
CA HIS A 241 -14.40 -22.65 3.66
C HIS A 241 -15.12 -21.82 2.58
N ALA A 242 -15.51 -20.58 2.90
CA ALA A 242 -16.19 -19.69 1.96
C ALA A 242 -15.29 -19.22 0.79
N ALA A 243 -13.98 -19.30 0.92
CA ALA A 243 -13.06 -18.97 -0.15
C ALA A 243 -13.16 -19.94 -1.35
N PHE A 244 -13.63 -21.18 -1.12
CA PHE A 244 -13.69 -22.22 -2.14
C PHE A 244 -15.08 -22.83 -2.31
N ASN A 245 -16.03 -22.54 -1.40
CA ASN A 245 -17.38 -23.10 -1.44
C ASN A 245 -18.44 -21.99 -1.31
N PRO A 246 -19.24 -21.75 -2.36
CA PRO A 246 -20.24 -20.67 -2.36
C PRO A 246 -21.36 -20.88 -1.35
N GLU A 247 -21.71 -22.14 -1.03
CA GLU A 247 -22.80 -22.48 -0.10
C GLU A 247 -22.45 -22.20 1.37
N ALA A 248 -21.15 -22.00 1.69
CA ALA A 248 -20.69 -21.79 3.05
C ALA A 248 -20.97 -20.36 3.59
N ALA A 249 -21.36 -19.45 2.71
CA ALA A 249 -21.63 -18.06 3.08
C ALA A 249 -23.00 -17.84 3.74
N GLY A 250 -23.48 -18.80 4.57
CA GLY A 250 -24.72 -18.65 5.33
C GLY A 250 -24.70 -17.45 6.28
N GLY A 251 -25.88 -16.93 6.62
CA GLY A 251 -26.04 -15.88 7.63
C GLY A 251 -25.64 -14.48 7.18
N GLY A 252 -26.36 -13.86 6.26
CA GLY A 252 -26.16 -12.47 5.84
C GLY A 252 -25.29 -12.27 4.59
N PHE A 253 -24.52 -13.28 4.16
CA PHE A 253 -23.69 -13.26 2.94
C PHE A 253 -24.39 -13.91 1.73
N VAL A 254 -25.69 -13.75 1.63
CA VAL A 254 -26.50 -14.37 0.57
C VAL A 254 -26.04 -13.86 -0.81
N GLY A 255 -25.58 -14.79 -1.65
CA GLY A 255 -25.21 -14.52 -3.05
C GLY A 255 -23.69 -14.32 -3.30
N ALA A 256 -22.83 -14.37 -2.29
CA ALA A 256 -21.38 -14.34 -2.53
C ALA A 256 -20.92 -15.64 -3.21
N THR A 257 -20.36 -15.54 -4.39
CA THR A 257 -19.76 -16.66 -5.11
C THR A 257 -18.25 -16.74 -4.88
N VAL A 258 -17.64 -17.92 -5.10
CA VAL A 258 -16.18 -18.08 -5.08
C VAL A 258 -15.50 -17.06 -6.00
N MET A 259 -16.08 -16.77 -7.15
CA MET A 259 -15.58 -15.80 -8.10
C MET A 259 -15.62 -14.37 -7.54
N MET A 260 -16.69 -13.99 -6.82
CA MET A 260 -16.79 -12.70 -6.14
C MET A 260 -15.77 -12.60 -4.98
N ALA A 261 -15.66 -13.65 -4.16
CA ALA A 261 -14.67 -13.71 -3.10
C ALA A 261 -13.25 -13.52 -3.65
N ALA A 262 -12.88 -14.23 -4.70
CA ALA A 262 -11.59 -14.10 -5.36
C ALA A 262 -11.42 -12.69 -5.96
N ARG A 263 -12.37 -12.19 -6.73
CA ARG A 263 -12.30 -10.89 -7.39
C ARG A 263 -12.08 -9.76 -6.38
N TYR A 264 -12.96 -9.64 -5.40
CA TYR A 264 -12.92 -8.54 -4.44
C TYR A 264 -11.77 -8.70 -3.44
N GLY A 265 -11.49 -9.93 -2.99
CA GLY A 265 -10.37 -10.21 -2.11
C GLY A 265 -9.03 -9.88 -2.76
N ILE A 266 -8.80 -10.35 -3.99
CA ILE A 266 -7.56 -10.08 -4.73
C ILE A 266 -7.45 -8.59 -5.04
N ALA A 267 -8.49 -7.95 -5.59
CA ALA A 267 -8.44 -6.54 -5.95
C ALA A 267 -8.11 -5.65 -4.73
N ARG A 268 -8.75 -5.89 -3.59
CA ARG A 268 -8.52 -5.10 -2.37
C ARG A 268 -7.17 -5.42 -1.71
N GLY A 269 -6.71 -6.67 -1.78
CA GLY A 269 -5.35 -7.02 -1.33
C GLY A 269 -4.26 -6.34 -2.16
N LEU A 270 -4.38 -6.36 -3.48
CA LEU A 270 -3.47 -5.67 -4.40
C LEU A 270 -3.48 -4.15 -4.20
N PHE A 271 -4.66 -3.57 -3.98
CA PHE A 271 -4.81 -2.16 -3.68
C PHE A 271 -4.12 -1.78 -2.36
N SER A 272 -4.23 -2.62 -1.31
CA SER A 272 -3.62 -2.36 -0.01
C SER A 272 -2.10 -2.43 -0.06
N ASN A 273 -1.54 -3.55 -0.55
CA ASN A 273 -0.09 -3.77 -0.49
C ASN A 273 0.71 -3.10 -1.61
N GLU A 274 0.04 -2.60 -2.65
CA GLU A 274 0.64 -1.94 -3.81
C GLU A 274 1.77 -2.75 -4.50
N SER A 275 1.79 -4.08 -4.34
CA SER A 275 2.79 -4.92 -5.00
C SER A 275 2.54 -4.98 -6.50
N GLY A 276 3.53 -4.63 -7.31
CA GLY A 276 3.39 -4.54 -8.76
C GLY A 276 2.96 -3.16 -9.27
N MET A 277 2.61 -2.22 -8.38
CA MET A 277 2.23 -0.87 -8.78
C MET A 277 3.42 0.06 -9.03
N GLY A 278 4.57 -0.22 -8.40
CA GLY A 278 5.79 0.56 -8.62
C GLY A 278 5.94 1.80 -7.73
N SER A 279 5.04 2.04 -6.78
CA SER A 279 5.09 3.16 -5.84
C SER A 279 6.22 3.01 -4.82
N ALA A 280 6.20 1.94 -4.04
CA ALA A 280 7.17 1.68 -2.97
C ALA A 280 8.64 1.57 -3.43
N PRO A 281 9.00 1.04 -4.61
CA PRO A 281 10.38 1.03 -5.07
C PRO A 281 10.99 2.43 -5.24
N ILE A 282 10.19 3.48 -5.36
CA ILE A 282 10.67 4.86 -5.44
C ILE A 282 11.45 5.24 -4.17
N VAL A 283 10.93 4.92 -2.99
CA VAL A 283 11.65 5.19 -1.73
C VAL A 283 12.67 4.11 -1.40
N ALA A 284 12.46 2.87 -1.86
CA ALA A 284 13.45 1.80 -1.68
C ALA A 284 14.79 2.12 -2.36
N ALA A 285 14.78 2.84 -3.49
CA ALA A 285 15.98 3.29 -4.17
C ALA A 285 16.83 4.26 -3.33
N ALA A 286 16.19 5.07 -2.47
CA ALA A 286 16.88 6.03 -1.59
C ALA A 286 17.53 5.38 -0.35
N ALA A 287 17.34 4.07 -0.15
CA ALA A 287 17.88 3.37 1.01
C ALA A 287 19.41 3.23 0.96
N GLN A 288 20.04 3.41 2.12
CA GLN A 288 21.44 3.09 2.34
C GLN A 288 21.64 1.58 2.35
N THR A 289 22.21 1.03 1.30
CA THR A 289 22.39 -0.41 1.15
C THR A 289 23.63 -0.73 0.31
N ARG A 290 24.34 -1.80 0.67
CA ARG A 290 25.56 -2.26 -0.01
C ARG A 290 25.25 -2.90 -1.36
N ASN A 291 24.14 -3.61 -1.46
CA ASN A 291 23.72 -4.25 -2.70
C ASN A 291 22.18 -4.28 -2.84
N PRO A 292 21.67 -4.47 -4.06
CA PRO A 292 20.23 -4.41 -4.35
C PRO A 292 19.42 -5.46 -3.61
N VAL A 293 19.99 -6.63 -3.34
CA VAL A 293 19.28 -7.78 -2.77
C VAL A 293 18.97 -7.57 -1.27
N ARG A 294 19.83 -6.85 -0.54
CA ARG A 294 19.54 -6.49 0.86
C ARG A 294 18.28 -5.64 0.96
N GLN A 295 18.21 -4.57 0.17
CA GLN A 295 17.03 -3.71 0.17
C GLN A 295 15.80 -4.42 -0.39
N ALA A 296 15.97 -5.32 -1.36
CA ALA A 296 14.88 -6.16 -1.87
C ALA A 296 14.24 -7.02 -0.77
N LEU A 297 15.06 -7.66 0.07
CA LEU A 297 14.59 -8.43 1.22
C LEU A 297 13.85 -7.54 2.22
N VAL A 298 14.38 -6.35 2.52
CA VAL A 298 13.72 -5.38 3.41
C VAL A 298 12.38 -4.93 2.81
N SER A 299 12.35 -4.55 1.54
CA SER A 299 11.12 -4.12 0.84
C SER A 299 10.04 -5.20 0.82
N SER A 300 10.41 -6.47 0.65
CA SER A 300 9.45 -7.58 0.66
C SER A 300 8.72 -7.74 2.00
N THR A 301 9.35 -7.33 3.11
CA THR A 301 8.70 -7.36 4.43
C THR A 301 7.56 -6.36 4.56
N GLY A 302 7.54 -5.32 3.72
CA GLY A 302 6.45 -4.34 3.70
C GLY A 302 5.10 -5.00 3.42
N THR A 303 5.02 -5.84 2.40
CA THR A 303 3.79 -6.58 2.05
C THR A 303 3.39 -7.57 3.14
N PHE A 304 4.37 -8.16 3.85
CA PHE A 304 4.08 -9.02 5.00
C PHE A 304 3.40 -8.22 6.12
N TRP A 305 3.96 -7.10 6.54
CA TRP A 305 3.37 -6.29 7.61
C TRP A 305 2.00 -5.72 7.22
N ASP A 306 1.88 -5.18 6.01
CA ASP A 306 0.66 -4.57 5.50
C ASP A 306 -0.49 -5.60 5.38
N THR A 307 -0.28 -6.64 4.58
CA THR A 307 -1.38 -7.51 4.17
C THR A 307 -1.43 -8.79 4.99
N VAL A 308 -0.28 -9.47 5.20
CA VAL A 308 -0.28 -10.75 5.92
C VAL A 308 -0.56 -10.54 7.41
N VAL A 309 -0.20 -9.38 7.99
CA VAL A 309 -0.49 -9.08 9.40
C VAL A 309 -1.73 -8.19 9.52
N ILE A 310 -1.70 -6.95 9.02
CA ILE A 310 -2.75 -5.96 9.31
C ILE A 310 -4.07 -6.31 8.62
N CYS A 311 -4.07 -6.56 7.29
CA CYS A 311 -5.33 -6.90 6.60
C CYS A 311 -5.93 -8.22 7.09
N ALA A 312 -5.09 -9.22 7.42
CA ALA A 312 -5.57 -10.49 7.96
C ALA A 312 -6.26 -10.28 9.33
N LEU A 313 -5.63 -9.51 10.24
CA LEU A 313 -6.24 -9.18 11.53
C LEU A 313 -7.56 -8.43 11.36
N THR A 314 -7.60 -7.42 10.50
CA THR A 314 -8.85 -6.68 10.19
C THR A 314 -9.94 -7.64 9.69
N GLY A 315 -9.60 -8.54 8.76
CA GLY A 315 -10.55 -9.51 8.21
C GLY A 315 -11.10 -10.47 9.26
N ILE A 316 -10.23 -11.00 10.14
CA ILE A 316 -10.66 -11.90 11.23
C ILE A 316 -11.53 -11.13 12.24
N VAL A 317 -11.17 -9.90 12.61
CA VAL A 317 -11.98 -9.03 13.48
C VAL A 317 -13.38 -8.83 12.90
N LEU A 318 -13.48 -8.49 11.61
CA LEU A 318 -14.76 -8.26 10.94
C LEU A 318 -15.61 -9.53 10.92
N VAL A 319 -15.07 -10.65 10.46
CA VAL A 319 -15.82 -11.90 10.32
C VAL A 319 -16.21 -12.45 11.69
N SER A 320 -15.32 -12.41 12.70
CA SER A 320 -15.67 -12.82 14.07
C SER A 320 -16.77 -11.94 14.70
N SER A 321 -16.74 -10.64 14.42
CA SER A 321 -17.77 -9.71 14.89
C SER A 321 -19.13 -9.97 14.21
N ILE A 322 -19.15 -10.28 12.92
CA ILE A 322 -20.39 -10.62 12.20
C ILE A 322 -21.00 -11.91 12.77
N ILE A 323 -20.19 -12.90 13.11
CA ILE A 323 -20.68 -14.14 13.72
C ILE A 323 -21.18 -13.89 15.14
N ALA A 324 -20.47 -13.05 15.91
CA ALA A 324 -20.84 -12.73 17.29
C ALA A 324 -22.12 -11.88 17.38
N TYR A 325 -22.38 -11.04 16.40
CA TYR A 325 -23.49 -10.09 16.36
C TYR A 325 -24.29 -10.23 15.05
N PRO A 326 -25.23 -11.19 14.96
CA PRO A 326 -25.97 -11.47 13.73
C PRO A 326 -26.88 -10.33 13.25
N ASP A 327 -27.11 -9.32 14.06
CA ASP A 327 -27.85 -8.10 13.74
C ASP A 327 -27.05 -7.09 12.91
N ILE A 328 -25.77 -7.37 12.66
CA ILE A 328 -24.94 -6.53 11.77
C ILE A 328 -25.46 -6.67 10.34
N THR A 329 -26.08 -5.61 9.86
CA THR A 329 -26.44 -5.42 8.44
C THR A 329 -25.48 -4.44 7.80
N TYR A 330 -25.09 -4.71 6.56
CA TYR A 330 -24.14 -3.90 5.84
C TYR A 330 -24.49 -3.80 4.34
N ALA A 331 -24.43 -2.56 3.83
CA ALA A 331 -24.60 -2.27 2.42
C ALA A 331 -23.25 -2.07 1.71
N ASP A 332 -22.26 -1.52 2.43
CA ASP A 332 -20.92 -1.23 1.92
C ASP A 332 -19.84 -1.50 2.98
N GLY A 333 -18.57 -1.45 2.56
CA GLY A 333 -17.45 -1.78 3.44
C GLY A 333 -17.19 -0.74 4.54
N ALA A 334 -17.46 0.53 4.30
CA ALA A 334 -17.29 1.58 5.31
C ALA A 334 -18.33 1.42 6.43
N ALA A 335 -19.59 1.21 6.04
CA ALA A 335 -20.67 0.93 6.99
C ALA A 335 -20.40 -0.34 7.80
N LEU A 336 -19.95 -1.43 7.14
CA LEU A 336 -19.58 -2.68 7.81
C LEU A 336 -18.50 -2.46 8.87
N THR A 337 -17.42 -1.73 8.54
CA THR A 337 -16.34 -1.45 9.49
C THR A 337 -16.88 -0.70 10.72
N LYS A 338 -17.64 0.38 10.48
CA LYS A 338 -18.20 1.20 11.55
C LYS A 338 -19.13 0.39 12.46
N VAL A 339 -20.04 -0.40 11.87
CA VAL A 339 -20.99 -1.23 12.64
C VAL A 339 -20.27 -2.32 13.40
N ALA A 340 -19.36 -3.07 12.76
CA ALA A 340 -18.63 -4.17 13.41
C ALA A 340 -17.80 -3.68 14.61
N PHE A 341 -17.05 -2.58 14.43
CA PHE A 341 -16.25 -2.02 15.52
C PHE A 341 -17.10 -1.36 16.62
N SER A 342 -18.25 -0.73 16.30
CA SER A 342 -19.14 -0.11 17.29
C SER A 342 -19.75 -1.12 18.27
N LYS A 343 -19.89 -2.39 17.89
CA LYS A 343 -20.37 -3.45 18.76
C LYS A 343 -19.39 -3.83 19.87
N ILE A 344 -18.13 -3.40 19.77
CA ILE A 344 -17.08 -3.72 20.74
C ILE A 344 -16.99 -2.62 21.78
N PRO A 345 -17.39 -2.88 23.03
CA PRO A 345 -17.44 -1.86 24.06
C PRO A 345 -16.09 -1.23 24.33
N TYR A 346 -16.05 0.08 24.54
CA TYR A 346 -14.92 0.91 24.96
C TYR A 346 -13.71 0.95 24.01
N VAL A 347 -13.43 -0.08 23.23
CA VAL A 347 -12.20 -0.20 22.41
C VAL A 347 -12.47 0.00 20.94
N GLY A 348 -13.57 -0.51 20.41
CA GLY A 348 -13.78 -0.62 18.96
C GLY A 348 -13.85 0.73 18.24
N ALA A 349 -14.75 1.62 18.65
CA ALA A 349 -14.90 2.91 17.99
C ALA A 349 -13.65 3.82 18.11
N PRO A 350 -13.02 3.96 19.31
CA PRO A 350 -11.75 4.69 19.42
C PRO A 350 -10.62 4.09 18.55
N LEU A 351 -10.50 2.77 18.49
CA LEU A 351 -9.48 2.10 17.69
C LEU A 351 -9.69 2.37 16.20
N LEU A 352 -10.93 2.26 15.73
CA LEU A 352 -11.27 2.54 14.34
C LEU A 352 -10.94 3.99 13.97
N THR A 353 -11.40 4.94 14.80
CA THR A 353 -11.14 6.37 14.57
C THR A 353 -9.65 6.68 14.55
N PHE A 354 -8.91 6.21 15.55
CA PHE A 354 -7.47 6.38 15.60
C PHE A 354 -6.77 5.72 14.42
N GLY A 355 -7.16 4.49 14.07
CA GLY A 355 -6.58 3.76 12.94
C GLY A 355 -6.76 4.52 11.63
N ILE A 356 -7.99 4.95 11.30
CA ILE A 356 -8.25 5.67 10.05
C ILE A 356 -7.51 7.01 10.01
N LEU A 357 -7.54 7.80 11.09
CA LEU A 357 -6.86 9.10 11.15
C LEU A 357 -5.35 8.97 10.94
N THR A 358 -4.72 8.04 11.68
CA THR A 358 -3.25 7.87 11.61
C THR A 358 -2.80 7.21 10.32
N PHE A 359 -3.53 6.21 9.82
CA PHE A 359 -3.20 5.51 8.58
C PHE A 359 -3.36 6.45 7.37
N ALA A 360 -4.46 7.21 7.31
CA ALA A 360 -4.64 8.19 6.24
C ALA A 360 -3.56 9.29 6.27
N PHE A 361 -3.20 9.79 7.46
CA PHE A 361 -2.15 10.79 7.59
C PHE A 361 -0.78 10.26 7.17
N SER A 362 -0.42 9.03 7.54
CA SER A 362 0.83 8.41 7.09
C SER A 362 0.87 8.24 5.57
N THR A 363 -0.26 7.88 4.95
CA THR A 363 -0.37 7.75 3.49
C THR A 363 -0.11 9.08 2.78
N ILE A 364 -0.62 10.20 3.31
CA ILE A 364 -0.30 11.55 2.82
C ILE A 364 1.22 11.78 2.78
N LEU A 365 1.93 11.43 3.84
CA LEU A 365 3.37 11.62 3.92
C LEU A 365 4.13 10.75 2.91
N GLY A 366 3.82 9.47 2.83
CA GLY A 366 4.49 8.53 1.92
C GLY A 366 4.29 8.89 0.45
N TRP A 367 3.05 9.13 0.05
CA TRP A 367 2.70 9.48 -1.33
C TRP A 367 3.21 10.85 -1.78
N SER A 368 3.40 11.81 -0.84
CA SER A 368 4.02 13.10 -1.18
C SER A 368 5.42 12.92 -1.76
N TYR A 369 6.20 11.98 -1.24
CA TYR A 369 7.52 11.67 -1.76
C TYR A 369 7.48 10.95 -3.11
N TYR A 370 6.50 10.04 -3.32
CA TYR A 370 6.37 9.33 -4.58
C TYR A 370 6.06 10.29 -5.74
N GLY A 371 5.09 11.17 -5.55
CA GLY A 371 4.74 12.16 -6.55
C GLY A 371 5.86 13.19 -6.78
N GLU A 372 6.54 13.66 -5.72
CA GLU A 372 7.72 14.52 -5.85
C GLU A 372 8.80 13.87 -6.71
N SER A 373 9.10 12.59 -6.45
CA SER A 373 10.12 11.85 -7.21
C SER A 373 9.71 11.65 -8.67
N ALA A 374 8.43 11.44 -8.94
CA ALA A 374 7.90 11.31 -10.30
C ALA A 374 7.99 12.64 -11.07
N VAL A 375 7.61 13.76 -10.46
CA VAL A 375 7.74 15.09 -11.06
C VAL A 375 9.21 15.45 -11.30
N ASN A 376 10.10 15.13 -10.34
CA ASN A 376 11.54 15.35 -10.50
C ASN A 376 12.14 14.57 -11.67
N TYR A 377 11.64 13.38 -11.95
CA TYR A 377 12.06 12.60 -13.11
C TYR A 377 11.67 13.30 -14.41
N ILE A 378 10.45 13.88 -14.50
CA ILE A 378 9.93 14.56 -15.70
C ILE A 378 10.66 15.91 -15.92
N GLU A 379 10.75 16.74 -14.89
CA GLU A 379 11.22 18.13 -14.96
C GLU A 379 12.73 18.29 -14.78
N ARG A 380 13.49 17.18 -14.65
CA ARG A 380 14.93 17.21 -14.38
C ARG A 380 15.30 18.12 -13.19
N ARG A 381 14.56 18.02 -12.08
CA ARG A 381 14.86 18.62 -10.76
C ARG A 381 14.64 20.13 -10.60
N ARG A 382 13.79 20.74 -11.39
CA ARG A 382 13.54 22.20 -11.30
C ARG A 382 12.51 22.62 -10.26
N SER A 383 11.69 21.71 -9.65
CA SER A 383 10.42 22.13 -9.02
C SER A 383 10.04 21.49 -7.70
N ASN A 384 10.97 20.94 -6.88
CA ASN A 384 10.63 20.26 -5.61
C ASN A 384 9.77 21.12 -4.65
N ARG A 385 10.12 22.39 -4.47
CA ARG A 385 9.35 23.29 -3.58
C ARG A 385 7.96 23.59 -4.13
N PHE A 386 7.84 23.83 -5.41
CA PHE A 386 6.56 24.10 -6.05
C PHE A 386 5.61 22.90 -5.93
N TYR A 387 6.10 21.68 -6.23
CA TYR A 387 5.31 20.46 -6.04
C TYR A 387 4.82 20.31 -4.59
N ARG A 388 5.70 20.49 -3.58
CA ARG A 388 5.34 20.36 -2.17
C ARG A 388 4.26 21.35 -1.76
N ILE A 389 4.38 22.61 -2.20
CA ILE A 389 3.36 23.65 -1.93
C ILE A 389 2.04 23.28 -2.59
N LEU A 390 2.06 22.88 -3.87
CA LEU A 390 0.86 22.48 -4.59
C LEU A 390 0.18 21.26 -3.92
N TYR A 391 0.97 20.31 -3.45
CA TYR A 391 0.48 19.14 -2.72
C TYR A 391 -0.23 19.53 -1.41
N ILE A 392 0.34 20.45 -0.63
CA ILE A 392 -0.25 20.96 0.61
C ILE A 392 -1.56 21.75 0.31
N VAL A 393 -1.58 22.53 -0.75
CA VAL A 393 -2.80 23.25 -1.19
C VAL A 393 -3.89 22.23 -1.61
N ALA A 394 -3.51 21.20 -2.34
CA ALA A 394 -4.44 20.13 -2.73
C ALA A 394 -5.01 19.36 -1.52
N LEU A 395 -4.22 19.17 -0.45
CA LEU A 395 -4.71 18.60 0.82
C LEU A 395 -5.86 19.41 1.41
N PHE A 396 -5.73 20.74 1.44
CA PHE A 396 -6.78 21.60 1.96
C PHE A 396 -8.07 21.46 1.16
N PHE A 397 -7.99 21.58 -0.16
CA PHE A 397 -9.16 21.42 -1.02
C PHE A 397 -9.77 20.02 -0.94
N GLY A 398 -8.93 18.97 -0.84
CA GLY A 398 -9.38 17.61 -0.63
C GLY A 398 -10.22 17.43 0.64
N SER A 399 -9.92 18.16 1.69
CA SER A 399 -10.67 18.11 2.95
C SER A 399 -12.08 18.71 2.86
N ILE A 400 -12.36 19.56 1.87
CA ILE A 400 -13.60 20.36 1.80
C ILE A 400 -14.53 19.90 0.68
N ILE A 401 -13.95 19.43 -0.45
CA ILE A 401 -14.70 19.17 -1.70
C ILE A 401 -15.26 17.74 -1.66
N ASN A 402 -16.47 17.55 -2.21
CA ASN A 402 -16.97 16.21 -2.51
C ASN A 402 -16.15 15.59 -3.64
N LEU A 403 -15.60 14.40 -3.40
CA LEU A 403 -14.52 13.82 -4.21
C LEU A 403 -14.96 12.69 -5.16
N ASP A 404 -16.25 12.47 -5.42
CA ASP A 404 -16.72 11.31 -6.20
C ASP A 404 -15.99 11.13 -7.55
N ILE A 405 -15.79 12.23 -8.28
CA ILE A 405 -15.05 12.21 -9.54
C ILE A 405 -13.55 12.01 -9.34
N ILE A 406 -12.98 12.62 -8.29
CA ILE A 406 -11.54 12.55 -8.01
C ILE A 406 -11.14 11.13 -7.60
N TRP A 407 -12.01 10.43 -6.85
CA TRP A 407 -11.81 9.02 -6.51
C TRP A 407 -11.66 8.14 -7.76
N ASN A 408 -12.59 8.26 -8.70
CA ASN A 408 -12.57 7.45 -9.91
C ASN A 408 -11.35 7.75 -10.80
N ILE A 409 -10.98 9.02 -10.94
CA ILE A 409 -9.78 9.43 -11.68
C ILE A 409 -8.52 8.88 -10.99
N ALA A 410 -8.43 9.03 -9.67
CA ALA A 410 -7.29 8.58 -8.88
C ALA A 410 -7.11 7.06 -8.95
N ASP A 411 -8.20 6.29 -8.88
CA ASP A 411 -8.21 4.85 -9.04
C ASP A 411 -7.74 4.42 -10.44
N CYS A 412 -8.18 5.12 -11.49
CA CYS A 412 -7.69 4.86 -12.86
C CYS A 412 -6.19 5.12 -12.98
N MET A 413 -5.69 6.26 -12.44
CA MET A 413 -4.27 6.61 -12.51
C MET A 413 -3.41 5.61 -11.75
N ASN A 414 -3.88 5.16 -10.59
CA ASN A 414 -3.22 4.14 -9.79
C ASN A 414 -3.13 2.78 -10.52
N ALA A 415 -4.21 2.36 -11.17
CA ALA A 415 -4.20 1.14 -11.98
C ALA A 415 -3.28 1.26 -13.21
N LEU A 416 -3.34 2.40 -13.91
CA LEU A 416 -2.52 2.64 -15.10
C LEU A 416 -1.04 2.72 -14.78
N MET A 417 -0.65 3.19 -13.59
CA MET A 417 0.72 3.20 -13.10
C MET A 417 1.31 1.77 -13.00
N ALA A 418 0.50 0.76 -12.68
CA ALA A 418 0.97 -0.61 -12.57
C ALA A 418 1.46 -1.18 -13.90
N ILE A 419 0.84 -0.82 -15.03
CA ILE A 419 1.17 -1.41 -16.35
C ILE A 419 2.64 -1.21 -16.73
N PRO A 420 3.21 0.03 -16.75
CA PRO A 420 4.62 0.23 -17.03
C PRO A 420 5.55 -0.51 -16.06
N ASN A 421 5.20 -0.54 -14.79
CA ASN A 421 6.00 -1.23 -13.78
C ASN A 421 6.01 -2.75 -14.00
N LEU A 422 4.87 -3.36 -14.33
CA LEU A 422 4.78 -4.79 -14.64
C LEU A 422 5.58 -5.15 -15.90
N VAL A 423 5.60 -4.28 -16.90
CA VAL A 423 6.48 -4.43 -18.08
C VAL A 423 7.94 -4.46 -17.64
N ALA A 424 8.38 -3.52 -16.78
CA ALA A 424 9.74 -3.51 -16.25
C ALA A 424 10.06 -4.81 -15.47
N LEU A 425 9.17 -5.24 -14.60
CA LEU A 425 9.35 -6.44 -13.77
C LEU A 425 9.48 -7.71 -14.61
N LEU A 426 8.62 -7.89 -15.60
CA LEU A 426 8.61 -9.08 -16.45
C LEU A 426 9.83 -9.13 -17.37
N LEU A 427 10.15 -8.03 -18.04
CA LEU A 427 11.28 -7.97 -18.98
C LEU A 427 12.64 -7.99 -18.26
N LEU A 428 12.75 -7.39 -17.06
CA LEU A 428 13.96 -7.42 -16.24
C LEU A 428 13.99 -8.58 -15.22
N SER A 429 13.06 -9.53 -15.31
CA SER A 429 13.00 -10.68 -14.40
C SER A 429 14.26 -11.53 -14.41
N SER A 430 14.97 -11.62 -15.56
CA SER A 430 16.26 -12.31 -15.69
C SER A 430 17.36 -11.59 -14.89
N VAL A 431 17.40 -10.25 -14.93
CA VAL A 431 18.33 -9.44 -14.14
C VAL A 431 18.07 -9.65 -12.65
N ALA A 432 16.80 -9.56 -12.24
CA ALA A 432 16.41 -9.81 -10.86
C ALA A 432 16.81 -11.22 -10.38
N ALA A 433 16.64 -12.24 -11.23
CA ALA A 433 17.03 -13.61 -10.91
C ALA A 433 18.55 -13.80 -10.80
N GLN A 434 19.33 -13.15 -11.68
CA GLN A 434 20.79 -13.19 -11.64
C GLN A 434 21.34 -12.54 -10.36
N GLU A 435 20.89 -11.32 -10.03
CA GLU A 435 21.30 -10.63 -8.80
C GLU A 435 20.89 -11.42 -7.56
N THR A 436 19.68 -11.97 -7.55
CA THR A 436 19.21 -12.83 -6.45
C THR A 436 20.11 -14.07 -6.29
N LYS A 437 20.49 -14.72 -7.39
CA LYS A 437 21.42 -15.85 -7.35
C LYS A 437 22.78 -15.43 -6.81
N LYS A 438 23.31 -14.29 -7.31
CA LYS A 438 24.63 -13.76 -6.96
C LYS A 438 24.77 -13.46 -5.47
N TYR A 439 23.80 -12.79 -4.87
CA TYR A 439 23.90 -12.33 -3.48
C TYR A 439 23.14 -13.19 -2.48
N LEU A 440 21.91 -13.61 -2.79
CA LEU A 440 21.06 -14.31 -1.83
C LEU A 440 21.38 -15.79 -1.74
N TRP A 441 21.41 -16.46 -2.90
CA TRP A 441 21.60 -17.93 -2.92
C TRP A 441 23.06 -18.36 -2.87
N SER A 442 24.01 -17.43 -3.02
CA SER A 442 25.45 -17.66 -2.85
C SER A 442 25.97 -17.17 -1.49
N ASN A 443 25.09 -16.81 -0.55
CA ASN A 443 25.43 -16.29 0.79
C ASN A 443 26.37 -15.07 0.79
N ARG A 444 26.25 -14.19 -0.21
CA ARG A 444 27.06 -12.98 -0.41
C ARG A 444 26.31 -11.68 -0.09
N LEU A 445 25.37 -11.72 0.86
CA LEU A 445 24.53 -10.56 1.21
C LEU A 445 25.31 -9.40 1.82
N ASP A 446 26.46 -9.64 2.42
CA ASP A 446 27.28 -8.60 3.04
C ASP A 446 28.31 -7.98 2.07
N ASP A 447 28.41 -8.50 0.85
CA ASP A 447 29.30 -7.96 -0.18
C ASP A 447 28.73 -6.67 -0.77
N GLU A 448 29.64 -5.79 -1.23
CA GLU A 448 29.26 -4.58 -1.94
C GLU A 448 28.83 -4.88 -3.38
N MET A 449 28.07 -3.96 -3.97
CA MET A 449 27.66 -4.06 -5.38
C MET A 449 28.90 -3.89 -6.24
N GLU A 450 29.21 -4.90 -7.04
CA GLU A 450 30.21 -4.77 -8.12
C GLU A 450 29.65 -3.81 -9.19
N GLU A 451 30.43 -2.76 -9.54
CA GLU A 451 30.08 -1.75 -10.54
C GLU A 451 29.88 -2.33 -11.94
#